data_fa3034ac4b0160f3cff71b823e235490
#
_entry.id   fa3034ac4b0160f3cff71b823e235490
#
_cell.length_a   1.000
_cell.length_b   1.000
_cell.length_c   1.000
_cell.angle_alpha   90.00
_cell.angle_beta   90.00
_cell.angle_gamma   90.00
#
_symmetry.space_group_name_H-M   'P 1'
#
loop_
_entity.id
_entity.type
_entity.pdbx_description
1 polymer ?
#
loop_
_entity_poly.entity_id
_entity_poly.type
_entity_poly.pdbx_seq_one_letter_code
_entity_poly.pdbx_strand_id
1 'polypeptide(L)'
;MDSELALAQPNSVLLETTLPSQDETRTFLFAKPVEVLAAYTFSELEILIKKIDSYIERGFYLAGYLSYEAGYLFEEGFRRPLENFPFTFPLAWFGVYENPRITESTANSISPQQDSFAIHSLSMNLSQAEYEGKVLKILDYIKRGETYQVNFTFRVGFDLEGNPFHLYEALKKRQPVAYSAIVHDGKRQILSLSPELFFKRKNNTLLARPMKGTSPRGKSELDDRNLLKELSQDSKTKAENSMIVDLIRNDFGKIAKLGTVQVEKLRQIEKYETLFQMTSTVKSTLKESVDYYQLFKALLPGGSITGAPKYRTMQIIQELESTFRDVYTGAIGFISK
;
A
#
# COMPACT_ATOMS: atom_id res chain seq x y z
N MET A 1 -8.21 -5.06 -21.94
CA MET A 1 -7.73 -4.01 -22.86
C MET A 1 -6.89 -2.96 -22.15
N ASP A 2 -7.34 -2.38 -21.03
CA ASP A 2 -6.57 -1.33 -20.31
C ASP A 2 -5.35 -1.88 -19.56
N SER A 3 -5.46 -3.06 -18.95
CA SER A 3 -4.35 -3.75 -18.30
C SER A 3 -3.26 -4.19 -19.29
N GLU A 4 -3.66 -4.69 -20.45
CA GLU A 4 -2.74 -5.05 -21.53
C GLU A 4 -2.01 -3.81 -22.08
N LEU A 5 -2.76 -2.73 -22.30
CA LEU A 5 -2.18 -1.45 -22.74
C LEU A 5 -1.20 -0.87 -21.71
N ALA A 6 -1.53 -0.94 -20.42
CA ALA A 6 -0.67 -0.47 -19.35
C ALA A 6 0.64 -1.26 -19.27
N LEU A 7 0.61 -2.57 -19.50
CA LEU A 7 1.81 -3.40 -19.52
C LEU A 7 2.65 -3.22 -20.79
N ALA A 8 2.00 -2.98 -21.95
CA ALA A 8 2.70 -2.78 -23.22
C ALA A 8 3.34 -1.40 -23.36
N GLN A 9 2.82 -0.38 -22.67
CA GLN A 9 3.25 1.01 -22.83
C GLN A 9 4.13 1.47 -21.66
N PRO A 10 5.42 1.75 -21.88
CA PRO A 10 6.30 2.31 -20.86
C PRO A 10 5.76 3.64 -20.28
N ASN A 11 6.06 3.86 -19.01
CA ASN A 11 5.63 5.02 -18.24
C ASN A 11 4.10 5.18 -18.20
N SER A 12 3.41 4.09 -17.92
CA SER A 12 1.96 4.05 -17.75
C SER A 12 1.59 3.55 -16.34
N VAL A 13 0.43 3.98 -15.87
CA VAL A 13 -0.15 3.57 -14.59
C VAL A 13 -1.62 3.23 -14.80
N LEU A 14 -2.00 2.01 -14.49
CA LEU A 14 -3.40 1.60 -14.35
C LEU A 14 -3.72 1.49 -12.86
N LEU A 15 -4.76 2.17 -12.43
CA LEU A 15 -5.37 2.00 -11.11
C LEU A 15 -6.77 1.43 -11.35
N GLU A 16 -6.96 0.16 -11.04
CA GLU A 16 -8.15 -0.59 -11.38
C GLU A 16 -8.90 -1.04 -10.13
N THR A 17 -10.19 -0.78 -10.08
CA THR A 17 -11.07 -1.29 -9.04
C THR A 17 -11.74 -2.57 -9.54
N THR A 18 -11.30 -3.72 -9.05
CA THR A 18 -11.85 -5.04 -9.43
C THR A 18 -12.97 -5.49 -8.50
N LEU A 19 -13.02 -4.93 -7.30
CA LEU A 19 -14.12 -5.05 -6.34
C LEU A 19 -14.57 -3.65 -5.93
N PRO A 20 -15.65 -3.10 -6.51
CA PRO A 20 -16.14 -1.78 -6.17
C PRO A 20 -16.36 -1.62 -4.66
N SER A 21 -15.86 -0.52 -4.11
CA SER A 21 -15.96 -0.18 -2.70
C SER A 21 -16.73 1.13 -2.49
N GLN A 22 -16.99 1.50 -1.24
CA GLN A 22 -17.59 2.80 -0.92
C GLN A 22 -16.66 3.98 -1.28
N ASP A 23 -15.36 3.73 -1.43
CA ASP A 23 -14.36 4.77 -1.66
C ASP A 23 -14.02 4.95 -3.13
N GLU A 24 -14.12 3.89 -3.94
CA GLU A 24 -13.79 3.94 -5.35
C GLU A 24 -14.56 2.91 -6.16
N THR A 25 -15.07 3.35 -7.32
CA THR A 25 -15.80 2.53 -8.30
C THR A 25 -15.21 2.67 -9.70
N ARG A 26 -14.15 3.47 -9.86
CA ARG A 26 -13.61 3.84 -11.17
C ARG A 26 -12.25 3.18 -11.41
N THR A 27 -11.94 3.03 -12.68
CA THR A 27 -10.63 2.64 -13.19
C THR A 27 -9.99 3.82 -13.90
N PHE A 28 -8.72 4.08 -13.61
CA PHE A 28 -7.94 5.17 -14.18
C PHE A 28 -6.75 4.60 -14.95
N LEU A 29 -6.66 4.94 -16.23
CA LEU A 29 -5.48 4.66 -17.04
C LEU A 29 -4.74 5.96 -17.35
N PHE A 30 -3.53 6.07 -16.84
CA PHE A 30 -2.56 7.14 -17.11
C PHE A 30 -1.54 6.62 -18.11
N ALA A 31 -1.38 7.31 -19.23
CA ALA A 31 -0.45 6.92 -20.31
C ALA A 31 0.13 8.15 -20.97
N LYS A 32 1.33 8.03 -21.57
CA LYS A 32 2.04 9.10 -22.26
C LYS A 32 2.26 10.31 -21.35
N PRO A 33 3.06 10.20 -20.29
CA PRO A 33 3.35 11.32 -19.41
C PRO A 33 4.07 12.42 -20.17
N VAL A 34 3.81 13.68 -19.81
CA VAL A 34 4.57 14.84 -20.30
C VAL A 34 5.95 14.90 -19.65
N GLU A 35 6.11 14.32 -18.49
CA GLU A 35 7.35 14.23 -17.72
C GLU A 35 7.33 12.99 -16.82
N VAL A 36 8.50 12.44 -16.53
CA VAL A 36 8.70 11.36 -15.55
C VAL A 36 9.59 11.88 -14.44
N LEU A 37 9.12 11.75 -13.20
CA LEU A 37 9.83 12.12 -11.99
C LEU A 37 10.24 10.84 -11.27
N ALA A 38 11.55 10.64 -11.07
CA ALA A 38 12.08 9.52 -10.32
C ALA A 38 13.14 10.00 -9.32
N ALA A 39 13.19 9.41 -8.16
CA ALA A 39 14.15 9.73 -7.11
C ALA A 39 14.81 8.45 -6.59
N TYR A 40 16.14 8.42 -6.61
CA TYR A 40 16.97 7.30 -6.15
C TYR A 40 17.81 7.64 -4.92
N THR A 41 17.76 8.90 -4.49
CA THR A 41 18.41 9.42 -3.28
C THR A 41 17.42 10.22 -2.46
N PHE A 42 17.68 10.44 -1.18
CA PHE A 42 16.82 11.27 -0.34
C PHE A 42 16.79 12.74 -0.78
N SER A 43 17.89 13.25 -1.30
CA SER A 43 17.94 14.62 -1.84
C SER A 43 17.03 14.77 -3.07
N GLU A 44 17.07 13.82 -4.00
CA GLU A 44 16.16 13.80 -5.15
C GLU A 44 14.71 13.64 -4.72
N LEU A 45 14.43 12.75 -3.74
CA LEU A 45 13.10 12.53 -3.20
C LEU A 45 12.53 13.79 -2.57
N GLU A 46 13.31 14.51 -1.77
CA GLU A 46 12.90 15.76 -1.14
C GLU A 46 12.54 16.83 -2.17
N ILE A 47 13.36 16.97 -3.22
CA ILE A 47 13.11 17.89 -4.33
C ILE A 47 11.82 17.48 -5.08
N LEU A 48 11.67 16.18 -5.38
CA LEU A 48 10.49 15.64 -6.07
C LEU A 48 9.22 15.95 -5.31
N ILE A 49 9.18 15.62 -4.00
CA ILE A 49 7.97 15.82 -3.18
C ILE A 49 7.59 17.30 -3.11
N LYS A 50 8.55 18.19 -2.95
CA LYS A 50 8.30 19.65 -2.91
C LYS A 50 7.78 20.23 -4.23
N LYS A 51 7.98 19.55 -5.35
CA LYS A 51 7.44 19.95 -6.67
C LYS A 51 5.99 19.52 -6.89
N ILE A 52 5.48 18.55 -6.14
CA ILE A 52 4.14 17.96 -6.35
C ILE A 52 3.06 19.05 -6.40
N ASP A 53 3.02 19.92 -5.39
CA ASP A 53 1.99 20.96 -5.29
C ASP A 53 1.97 21.84 -6.55
N SER A 54 3.14 22.21 -7.09
CA SER A 54 3.22 23.04 -8.30
C SER A 54 2.66 22.38 -9.55
N TYR A 55 2.81 21.05 -9.70
CA TYR A 55 2.19 20.33 -10.82
C TYR A 55 0.67 20.27 -10.67
N ILE A 56 0.19 20.05 -9.43
CA ILE A 56 -1.25 20.00 -9.15
C ILE A 56 -1.91 21.36 -9.37
N GLU A 57 -1.27 22.46 -8.96
CA GLU A 57 -1.75 23.82 -9.23
C GLU A 57 -1.87 24.11 -10.73
N ARG A 58 -0.95 23.59 -11.53
CA ARG A 58 -0.97 23.68 -13.00
C ARG A 58 -2.00 22.74 -13.65
N GLY A 59 -2.72 21.92 -12.89
CA GLY A 59 -3.78 21.04 -13.36
C GLY A 59 -3.32 19.66 -13.85
N PHE A 60 -2.07 19.26 -13.60
CA PHE A 60 -1.58 17.93 -13.94
C PHE A 60 -2.02 16.88 -12.92
N TYR A 61 -2.00 15.63 -13.36
CA TYR A 61 -2.10 14.45 -12.52
C TYR A 61 -0.70 13.85 -12.34
N LEU A 62 -0.38 13.43 -11.12
CA LEU A 62 0.79 12.59 -10.85
C LEU A 62 0.30 11.21 -10.48
N ALA A 63 0.70 10.18 -11.23
CA ALA A 63 0.37 8.80 -10.92
C ALA A 63 1.64 7.95 -10.85
N GLY A 64 1.72 7.07 -9.84
CA GLY A 64 2.93 6.28 -9.60
C GLY A 64 2.99 5.70 -8.21
N TYR A 65 4.19 5.70 -7.62
CA TYR A 65 4.42 5.09 -6.30
C TYR A 65 5.46 5.81 -5.46
N LEU A 66 5.38 5.54 -4.16
CA LEU A 66 6.41 5.77 -3.15
C LEU A 66 6.83 4.42 -2.59
N SER A 67 8.12 4.15 -2.48
CA SER A 67 8.62 2.95 -1.81
C SER A 67 8.46 3.05 -0.29
N TYR A 68 8.58 1.93 0.41
CA TYR A 68 8.59 1.89 1.86
C TYR A 68 9.69 2.80 2.43
N GLU A 69 10.88 2.73 1.84
CA GLU A 69 12.07 3.48 2.26
C GLU A 69 11.95 4.99 2.01
N ALA A 70 10.98 5.44 1.22
CA ALA A 70 10.68 6.87 1.11
C ALA A 70 10.33 7.48 2.47
N GLY A 71 9.76 6.69 3.38
CA GLY A 71 9.48 7.11 4.75
C GLY A 71 10.73 7.42 5.58
N TYR A 72 11.88 6.85 5.23
CA TYR A 72 13.15 7.10 5.93
C TYR A 72 13.66 8.54 5.76
N LEU A 73 13.25 9.23 4.69
CA LEU A 73 13.55 10.64 4.49
C LEU A 73 13.16 11.50 5.72
N PHE A 74 12.07 11.15 6.37
CA PHE A 74 11.45 11.95 7.43
C PHE A 74 11.92 11.59 8.83
N GLU A 75 12.77 10.56 8.97
CA GLU A 75 13.28 10.06 10.23
C GLU A 75 14.82 10.14 10.23
N GLU A 76 15.40 11.08 10.99
CA GLU A 76 16.84 11.38 10.96
C GLU A 76 17.71 10.13 11.21
N GLY A 77 17.30 9.25 12.12
CA GLY A 77 18.02 8.01 12.44
C GLY A 77 18.11 7.03 11.29
N PHE A 78 17.20 7.09 10.31
CA PHE A 78 17.23 6.30 9.07
C PHE A 78 17.86 7.07 7.92
N ARG A 79 17.54 8.36 7.79
CA ARG A 79 18.04 9.23 6.73
C ARG A 79 19.57 9.32 6.77
N ARG A 80 20.13 9.69 7.92
CA ARG A 80 21.56 10.00 8.06
C ARG A 80 22.51 8.88 7.65
N PRO A 81 22.29 7.59 8.03
CA PRO A 81 23.15 6.50 7.57
C PRO A 81 23.06 6.22 6.08
N LEU A 82 21.95 6.59 5.43
CA LEU A 82 21.65 6.28 4.03
C LEU A 82 21.62 7.53 3.14
N GLU A 83 22.10 8.70 3.60
CA GLU A 83 21.92 9.98 2.92
C GLU A 83 22.48 9.99 1.48
N ASN A 84 23.63 9.36 1.29
CA ASN A 84 24.28 9.24 -0.02
C ASN A 84 24.15 7.82 -0.62
N PHE A 85 23.27 6.99 -0.07
CA PHE A 85 23.06 5.64 -0.57
C PHE A 85 22.27 5.69 -1.89
N PRO A 86 22.83 5.15 -2.99
CA PRO A 86 22.10 5.10 -4.25
C PRO A 86 21.17 3.88 -4.25
N PHE A 87 19.88 4.11 -4.06
CA PHE A 87 18.90 3.04 -4.15
C PHE A 87 18.79 2.52 -5.59
N THR A 88 18.78 1.22 -5.77
CA THR A 88 18.64 0.59 -7.10
C THR A 88 17.18 0.58 -7.59
N PHE A 89 16.24 0.64 -6.65
CA PHE A 89 14.82 0.84 -6.89
C PHE A 89 14.44 2.27 -6.52
N PRO A 90 13.60 2.99 -7.30
CA PRO A 90 13.24 4.37 -6.96
C PRO A 90 12.55 4.47 -5.60
N LEU A 91 12.96 5.43 -4.79
CA LEU A 91 12.23 5.84 -3.58
C LEU A 91 10.86 6.44 -3.94
N ALA A 92 10.78 7.10 -5.08
CA ALA A 92 9.55 7.58 -5.67
C ALA A 92 9.65 7.52 -7.19
N TRP A 93 8.55 7.19 -7.85
CA TRP A 93 8.39 7.31 -9.28
C TRP A 93 6.97 7.80 -9.60
N PHE A 94 6.86 8.89 -10.37
CA PHE A 94 5.60 9.45 -10.83
C PHE A 94 5.69 9.85 -12.29
N GLY A 95 4.74 9.41 -13.10
CA GLY A 95 4.46 10.06 -14.38
C GLY A 95 3.59 11.29 -14.13
N VAL A 96 3.87 12.38 -14.84
CA VAL A 96 3.06 13.61 -14.87
C VAL A 96 2.17 13.57 -16.11
N TYR A 97 0.86 13.60 -15.93
CA TYR A 97 -0.11 13.41 -17.00
C TYR A 97 -1.09 14.59 -17.10
N GLU A 98 -1.54 14.89 -18.30
CA GLU A 98 -2.57 15.91 -18.49
C GLU A 98 -3.94 15.39 -18.07
N ASN A 99 -4.34 14.21 -18.56
CA ASN A 99 -5.63 13.60 -18.24
C ASN A 99 -5.51 12.06 -18.22
N PRO A 100 -6.14 11.38 -17.25
CA PRO A 100 -6.34 9.94 -17.31
C PRO A 100 -7.52 9.59 -18.23
N ARG A 101 -7.52 8.37 -18.77
CA ARG A 101 -8.76 7.74 -19.23
C ARG A 101 -9.46 7.15 -18.01
N ILE A 102 -10.72 7.55 -17.79
CA ILE A 102 -11.52 7.10 -16.66
C ILE A 102 -12.66 6.23 -17.20
N THR A 103 -12.84 5.06 -16.59
CA THR A 103 -13.95 4.14 -16.88
C THR A 103 -14.60 3.68 -15.57
N GLU A 104 -15.91 3.46 -15.58
CA GLU A 104 -16.58 2.83 -14.46
C GLU A 104 -16.19 1.35 -14.39
N SER A 105 -15.91 0.88 -13.19
CA SER A 105 -15.58 -0.51 -12.95
C SER A 105 -16.83 -1.38 -13.14
N THR A 106 -16.76 -2.28 -14.10
CA THR A 106 -17.78 -3.31 -14.27
C THR A 106 -17.27 -4.61 -13.63
N ALA A 107 -17.99 -5.13 -12.67
CA ALA A 107 -17.63 -6.34 -11.91
C ALA A 107 -17.40 -7.61 -12.78
N ASN A 108 -17.60 -7.55 -14.08
CA ASN A 108 -17.61 -8.70 -15.00
C ASN A 108 -16.65 -8.59 -16.19
N SER A 109 -15.67 -7.71 -16.20
CA SER A 109 -14.71 -7.62 -17.32
C SER A 109 -13.56 -8.65 -17.22
N ILE A 110 -13.89 -9.87 -16.80
CA ILE A 110 -12.91 -10.97 -16.79
C ILE A 110 -12.92 -11.61 -18.18
N SER A 111 -11.87 -11.38 -18.95
CA SER A 111 -11.68 -12.07 -20.23
C SER A 111 -11.57 -13.59 -20.02
N PRO A 112 -12.26 -14.41 -20.80
CA PRO A 112 -12.17 -15.88 -20.70
C PRO A 112 -10.88 -16.45 -21.31
N GLN A 113 -9.84 -15.65 -21.46
CA GLN A 113 -8.61 -16.06 -22.11
C GLN A 113 -7.87 -17.09 -21.25
N GLN A 114 -7.43 -18.16 -21.88
CA GLN A 114 -6.70 -19.27 -21.28
C GLN A 114 -5.37 -18.75 -20.70
N ASP A 115 -5.09 -19.05 -19.44
CA ASP A 115 -3.87 -18.60 -18.75
C ASP A 115 -2.64 -19.16 -19.49
N SER A 116 -1.93 -18.32 -20.23
CA SER A 116 -0.72 -18.69 -20.98
C SER A 116 0.52 -18.14 -20.27
N PHE A 117 0.73 -18.55 -19.02
CA PHE A 117 1.95 -18.29 -18.26
C PHE A 117 2.32 -19.49 -17.41
N ALA A 118 3.60 -19.60 -17.08
CA ALA A 118 4.10 -20.57 -16.10
C ALA A 118 5.04 -19.88 -15.11
N ILE A 119 5.06 -20.39 -13.88
CA ILE A 119 5.95 -19.92 -12.82
C ILE A 119 6.94 -21.04 -12.53
N HIS A 120 8.24 -20.70 -12.60
CA HIS A 120 9.34 -21.62 -12.36
C HIS A 120 10.27 -21.06 -11.29
N SER A 121 11.21 -21.90 -10.81
CA SER A 121 12.33 -21.49 -9.94
C SER A 121 11.89 -20.75 -8.67
N LEU A 122 10.77 -21.17 -8.06
CA LEU A 122 10.27 -20.52 -6.85
C LEU A 122 11.31 -20.61 -5.73
N SER A 123 11.74 -19.48 -5.21
CA SER A 123 12.78 -19.38 -4.17
C SER A 123 12.43 -18.31 -3.14
N MET A 124 12.76 -18.56 -1.90
CA MET A 124 12.67 -17.58 -0.81
C MET A 124 14.04 -16.97 -0.53
N ASN A 125 14.09 -15.68 -0.21
CA ASN A 125 15.36 -15.00 0.11
C ASN A 125 15.88 -15.30 1.53
N LEU A 126 15.24 -16.21 2.26
CA LEU A 126 15.70 -16.75 3.53
C LEU A 126 15.24 -18.20 3.72
N SER A 127 16.02 -18.97 4.45
CA SER A 127 15.71 -20.34 4.82
C SER A 127 14.69 -20.39 5.97
N GLN A 128 14.07 -21.55 6.18
CA GLN A 128 13.16 -21.77 7.32
C GLN A 128 13.87 -21.49 8.67
N ALA A 129 15.09 -21.93 8.86
CA ALA A 129 15.83 -21.71 10.09
C ALA A 129 16.12 -20.22 10.36
N GLU A 130 16.47 -19.46 9.32
CA GLU A 130 16.63 -18.00 9.42
C GLU A 130 15.31 -17.31 9.75
N TYR A 131 14.21 -17.71 9.10
CA TYR A 131 12.87 -17.19 9.39
C TYR A 131 12.51 -17.42 10.87
N GLU A 132 12.61 -18.65 11.35
CA GLU A 132 12.33 -19.02 12.75
C GLU A 132 13.20 -18.23 13.73
N GLY A 133 14.50 -18.11 13.45
CA GLY A 133 15.44 -17.32 14.26
C GLY A 133 15.06 -15.83 14.32
N LYS A 134 14.61 -15.23 13.21
CA LYS A 134 14.16 -13.84 13.17
C LYS A 134 12.83 -13.66 13.91
N VAL A 135 11.89 -14.60 13.77
CA VAL A 135 10.63 -14.58 14.52
C VAL A 135 10.87 -14.69 16.03
N LEU A 136 11.80 -15.55 16.48
CA LEU A 136 12.16 -15.64 17.90
C LEU A 136 12.75 -14.32 18.43
N LYS A 137 13.59 -13.62 17.66
CA LYS A 137 14.06 -12.28 18.01
C LYS A 137 12.92 -11.26 18.13
N ILE A 138 11.96 -11.28 17.20
CA ILE A 138 10.77 -10.41 17.26
C ILE A 138 9.97 -10.68 18.54
N LEU A 139 9.74 -11.95 18.87
CA LEU A 139 9.04 -12.32 20.10
C LEU A 139 9.79 -11.84 21.36
N ASP A 140 11.11 -11.88 21.35
CA ASP A 140 11.93 -11.34 22.44
C ASP A 140 11.79 -9.81 22.55
N TYR A 141 11.80 -9.06 21.42
CA TYR A 141 11.52 -7.62 21.41
C TYR A 141 10.13 -7.30 21.97
N ILE A 142 9.13 -8.08 21.60
CA ILE A 142 7.76 -7.92 22.13
C ILE A 142 7.74 -8.22 23.64
N LYS A 143 8.39 -9.28 24.08
CA LYS A 143 8.47 -9.66 25.51
C LYS A 143 9.16 -8.60 26.35
N ARG A 144 10.18 -7.91 25.80
CA ARG A 144 10.88 -6.80 26.45
C ARG A 144 10.10 -5.47 26.40
N GLY A 145 8.95 -5.46 25.73
CA GLY A 145 8.11 -4.25 25.59
C GLY A 145 8.65 -3.21 24.61
N GLU A 146 9.60 -3.58 23.75
CA GLU A 146 10.17 -2.65 22.76
C GLU A 146 9.22 -2.40 21.58
N THR A 147 8.38 -3.35 21.26
CA THR A 147 7.31 -3.25 20.26
C THR A 147 6.14 -4.13 20.65
N TYR A 148 4.94 -3.79 20.17
CA TYR A 148 3.73 -4.59 20.38
C TYR A 148 3.44 -5.51 19.21
N GLN A 149 3.86 -5.13 18.02
CA GLN A 149 3.66 -5.85 16.76
C GLN A 149 4.73 -5.49 15.76
N VAL A 150 5.17 -6.46 14.96
CA VAL A 150 6.06 -6.25 13.81
C VAL A 150 5.44 -6.89 12.59
N ASN A 151 5.27 -6.13 11.51
CA ASN A 151 4.94 -6.67 10.20
C ASN A 151 6.24 -7.11 9.50
N PHE A 152 6.71 -8.30 9.83
CA PHE A 152 7.93 -8.88 9.26
C PHE A 152 7.68 -9.44 7.87
N THR A 153 8.56 -9.14 6.92
CA THR A 153 8.42 -9.56 5.52
C THR A 153 9.66 -10.23 4.97
N PHE A 154 9.47 -11.02 3.92
CA PHE A 154 10.55 -11.62 3.12
C PHE A 154 10.10 -11.71 1.66
N ARG A 155 11.04 -11.95 0.75
CA ARG A 155 10.77 -12.02 -0.68
C ARG A 155 10.68 -13.44 -1.16
N VAL A 156 9.76 -13.66 -2.11
CA VAL A 156 9.68 -14.88 -2.92
C VAL A 156 10.03 -14.49 -4.35
N GLY A 157 11.13 -15.05 -4.87
CA GLY A 157 11.54 -14.90 -6.26
C GLY A 157 10.99 -16.04 -7.11
N PHE A 158 10.73 -15.77 -8.38
CA PHE A 158 10.34 -16.77 -9.37
C PHE A 158 10.66 -16.29 -10.79
N ASP A 159 10.78 -17.24 -11.71
CA ASP A 159 10.88 -16.96 -13.14
C ASP A 159 9.47 -17.04 -13.74
N LEU A 160 9.08 -16.01 -14.48
CA LEU A 160 7.80 -15.95 -15.19
C LEU A 160 8.05 -16.25 -16.68
N GLU A 161 7.46 -17.34 -17.17
CA GLU A 161 7.34 -17.63 -18.60
C GLU A 161 5.98 -17.13 -19.09
N GLY A 162 5.96 -16.40 -20.21
CA GLY A 162 4.76 -15.83 -20.79
C GLY A 162 4.56 -14.34 -20.49
N ASN A 163 3.35 -13.85 -20.75
CA ASN A 163 3.02 -12.43 -20.62
C ASN A 163 2.57 -12.10 -19.18
N PRO A 164 3.17 -11.11 -18.49
CA PRO A 164 2.72 -10.64 -17.18
C PRO A 164 1.24 -10.24 -17.11
N PHE A 165 0.64 -9.89 -18.24
CA PHE A 165 -0.80 -9.65 -18.36
C PHE A 165 -1.63 -10.85 -17.91
N HIS A 166 -1.28 -12.06 -18.35
CA HIS A 166 -2.02 -13.28 -17.98
C HIS A 166 -1.87 -13.60 -16.49
N LEU A 167 -0.68 -13.37 -15.93
CA LEU A 167 -0.47 -13.47 -14.48
C LEU A 167 -1.37 -12.49 -13.72
N TYR A 168 -1.40 -11.22 -14.14
CA TYR A 168 -2.24 -10.20 -13.51
C TYR A 168 -3.72 -10.57 -13.55
N GLU A 169 -4.23 -10.98 -14.71
CA GLU A 169 -5.63 -11.42 -14.87
C GLU A 169 -5.96 -12.65 -14.02
N ALA A 170 -5.05 -13.61 -13.93
CA ALA A 170 -5.23 -14.80 -13.06
C ALA A 170 -5.27 -14.43 -11.58
N LEU A 171 -4.41 -13.49 -11.15
CA LEU A 171 -4.41 -12.98 -9.78
C LEU A 171 -5.70 -12.23 -9.46
N LYS A 172 -6.18 -11.37 -10.36
CA LYS A 172 -7.45 -10.65 -10.22
C LYS A 172 -8.64 -11.59 -10.02
N LYS A 173 -8.70 -12.66 -10.79
CA LYS A 173 -9.76 -13.69 -10.66
C LYS A 173 -9.76 -14.34 -9.28
N ARG A 174 -8.56 -14.60 -8.70
CA ARG A 174 -8.43 -15.27 -7.40
C ARG A 174 -8.64 -14.32 -6.24
N GLN A 175 -8.24 -13.06 -6.40
CA GLN A 175 -8.28 -12.05 -5.34
C GLN A 175 -8.76 -10.71 -5.91
N PRO A 176 -10.08 -10.54 -6.16
CA PRO A 176 -10.64 -9.23 -6.47
C PRO A 176 -10.44 -8.27 -5.28
N VAL A 177 -9.96 -7.06 -5.55
CA VAL A 177 -9.69 -6.04 -4.52
C VAL A 177 -10.09 -4.65 -5.01
N ALA A 178 -10.21 -3.71 -4.08
CA ALA A 178 -10.59 -2.34 -4.41
C ALA A 178 -9.44 -1.53 -5.05
N TYR A 179 -8.18 -1.90 -4.80
CA TYR A 179 -7.00 -1.10 -5.18
C TYR A 179 -5.99 -1.96 -5.94
N SER A 180 -6.39 -2.47 -7.11
CA SER A 180 -5.45 -3.12 -8.03
C SER A 180 -4.68 -2.07 -8.82
N ALA A 181 -3.43 -2.36 -9.16
CA ALA A 181 -2.62 -1.46 -9.97
C ALA A 181 -1.64 -2.22 -10.87
N ILE A 182 -1.37 -1.62 -12.03
CA ILE A 182 -0.22 -1.92 -12.87
C ILE A 182 0.57 -0.63 -13.02
N VAL A 183 1.88 -0.68 -12.72
CA VAL A 183 2.78 0.42 -13.00
C VAL A 183 3.91 -0.08 -13.88
N HIS A 184 4.05 0.51 -15.07
CA HIS A 184 5.20 0.29 -15.94
C HIS A 184 6.10 1.52 -15.88
N ASP A 185 7.16 1.48 -15.07
CA ASP A 185 8.04 2.63 -14.80
C ASP A 185 9.12 2.85 -15.90
N GLY A 186 8.97 2.20 -17.06
CA GLY A 186 9.91 2.23 -18.18
C GLY A 186 10.98 1.14 -18.08
N LYS A 187 11.23 0.60 -16.90
CA LYS A 187 12.22 -0.48 -16.66
C LYS A 187 11.57 -1.72 -16.05
N ARG A 188 10.54 -1.54 -15.24
CA ARG A 188 9.89 -2.60 -14.45
C ARG A 188 8.38 -2.56 -14.66
N GLN A 189 7.77 -3.72 -14.49
CA GLN A 189 6.32 -3.86 -14.44
C GLN A 189 5.93 -4.30 -13.03
N ILE A 190 5.17 -3.47 -12.33
CA ILE A 190 4.71 -3.71 -10.96
C ILE A 190 3.24 -4.09 -11.05
N LEU A 191 2.91 -5.27 -10.56
CA LEU A 191 1.53 -5.79 -10.45
C LEU A 191 1.15 -5.76 -8.97
N SER A 192 0.14 -4.99 -8.61
CA SER A 192 -0.32 -4.86 -7.23
C SER A 192 -1.80 -5.19 -7.12
N LEU A 193 -2.13 -6.00 -6.10
CA LEU A 193 -3.51 -6.30 -5.72
C LEU A 193 -3.67 -6.01 -4.23
N SER A 194 -3.94 -4.74 -3.90
CA SER A 194 -4.05 -4.29 -2.51
C SER A 194 -5.51 -4.17 -2.09
N PRO A 195 -5.90 -4.78 -0.96
CA PRO A 195 -7.22 -4.57 -0.38
C PRO A 195 -7.30 -3.28 0.44
N GLU A 196 -6.17 -2.68 0.82
CA GLU A 196 -6.11 -1.64 1.84
C GLU A 196 -5.97 -0.23 1.27
N LEU A 197 -6.81 0.69 1.73
CA LEU A 197 -6.67 2.11 1.49
C LEU A 197 -5.68 2.70 2.49
N PHE A 198 -4.49 3.06 2.00
CA PHE A 198 -3.50 3.76 2.82
C PHE A 198 -4.05 5.10 3.29
N PHE A 199 -4.35 6.00 2.37
CA PHE A 199 -5.14 7.20 2.62
C PHE A 199 -5.82 7.73 1.36
N LYS A 200 -6.87 8.53 1.55
CA LYS A 200 -7.54 9.32 0.51
C LYS A 200 -7.70 10.75 1.02
N ARG A 201 -7.17 11.69 0.26
CA ARG A 201 -7.37 13.13 0.47
C ARG A 201 -8.41 13.62 -0.54
N LYS A 202 -9.46 14.27 -0.05
CA LYS A 202 -10.42 14.99 -0.90
C LYS A 202 -10.63 16.38 -0.30
N ASN A 203 -10.15 17.39 -1.00
CA ASN A 203 -10.06 18.75 -0.46
C ASN A 203 -9.26 18.74 0.87
N ASN A 204 -9.88 19.21 1.97
CA ASN A 204 -9.29 19.20 3.30
C ASN A 204 -9.66 17.96 4.13
N THR A 205 -10.37 17.00 3.58
CA THR A 205 -10.71 15.74 4.27
C THR A 205 -9.66 14.69 3.98
N LEU A 206 -9.13 14.07 5.03
CA LEU A 206 -8.23 12.94 4.99
C LEU A 206 -8.94 11.71 5.57
N LEU A 207 -8.84 10.58 4.90
CA LEU A 207 -9.44 9.31 5.29
C LEU A 207 -8.43 8.18 5.12
N ALA A 208 -8.38 7.25 6.09
CA ALA A 208 -7.65 5.98 5.99
C ALA A 208 -8.55 4.83 6.44
N ARG A 209 -8.31 3.64 5.87
CA ARG A 209 -9.06 2.44 6.21
C ARG A 209 -8.14 1.26 6.49
N PRO A 210 -7.53 1.22 7.69
CA PRO A 210 -6.68 0.09 8.08
C PRO A 210 -7.48 -1.20 8.21
N MET A 211 -6.80 -2.30 7.92
CA MET A 211 -7.34 -3.65 7.99
C MET A 211 -6.50 -4.50 8.96
N LYS A 212 -7.15 -5.13 9.94
CA LYS A 212 -6.52 -6.12 10.82
C LYS A 212 -7.55 -7.19 11.20
N GLY A 213 -7.13 -8.43 11.14
CA GLY A 213 -7.99 -9.57 11.40
C GLY A 213 -8.66 -10.11 10.14
N THR A 214 -8.28 -11.33 9.79
CA THR A 214 -8.77 -12.04 8.61
C THR A 214 -9.32 -13.38 9.04
N SER A 215 -10.45 -13.79 8.49
CA SER A 215 -11.02 -15.12 8.63
C SER A 215 -11.41 -15.66 7.26
N PRO A 216 -11.20 -16.94 6.97
CA PRO A 216 -11.68 -17.53 5.72
C PRO A 216 -13.21 -17.49 5.66
N ARG A 217 -13.76 -17.68 4.46
CA ARG A 217 -15.18 -17.90 4.25
C ARG A 217 -15.55 -19.35 4.65
N GLY A 218 -16.76 -19.51 5.15
CA GLY A 218 -17.34 -20.80 5.44
C GLY A 218 -17.76 -21.57 4.18
N LYS A 219 -17.96 -22.86 4.32
CA LYS A 219 -18.50 -23.72 3.23
C LYS A 219 -20.02 -23.64 3.12
N SER A 220 -20.69 -23.04 4.10
CA SER A 220 -22.12 -22.82 4.17
C SER A 220 -22.43 -21.45 4.80
N GLU A 221 -23.67 -20.98 4.66
CA GLU A 221 -24.11 -19.75 5.33
C GLU A 221 -24.05 -19.83 6.86
N LEU A 222 -24.24 -21.02 7.42
CA LEU A 222 -24.12 -21.25 8.87
C LEU A 222 -22.66 -21.11 9.31
N ASP A 223 -21.73 -21.70 8.56
CA ASP A 223 -20.30 -21.58 8.82
C ASP A 223 -19.84 -20.12 8.68
N ASP A 224 -20.30 -19.41 7.65
CA ASP A 224 -20.04 -17.98 7.48
C ASP A 224 -20.47 -17.19 8.72
N ARG A 225 -21.66 -17.42 9.23
CA ARG A 225 -22.18 -16.75 10.44
C ARG A 225 -21.34 -17.05 11.68
N ASN A 226 -20.91 -18.30 11.84
CA ASN A 226 -20.06 -18.71 12.97
C ASN A 226 -18.68 -18.03 12.89
N LEU A 227 -18.03 -18.06 11.73
CA LEU A 227 -16.72 -17.43 11.49
C LEU A 227 -16.78 -15.89 11.66
N LEU A 228 -17.85 -15.26 11.20
CA LEU A 228 -18.11 -13.84 11.45
C LEU A 228 -18.22 -13.53 12.94
N LYS A 229 -18.95 -14.37 13.69
CA LYS A 229 -19.11 -14.20 15.13
C LYS A 229 -17.77 -14.37 15.85
N GLU A 230 -17.01 -15.41 15.51
CA GLU A 230 -15.67 -15.66 16.05
C GLU A 230 -14.74 -14.48 15.80
N LEU A 231 -14.63 -14.03 14.55
CA LEU A 231 -13.81 -12.87 14.19
C LEU A 231 -14.26 -11.60 14.95
N SER A 232 -15.57 -11.38 15.06
CA SER A 232 -16.13 -10.25 15.79
C SER A 232 -15.87 -10.28 17.29
N GLN A 233 -15.61 -11.44 17.87
CA GLN A 233 -15.39 -11.64 19.31
C GLN A 233 -13.91 -11.78 19.65
N ASP A 234 -13.04 -12.07 18.68
CA ASP A 234 -11.62 -12.31 18.92
C ASP A 234 -10.93 -11.12 19.57
N SER A 235 -10.48 -11.32 20.80
CA SER A 235 -9.87 -10.26 21.62
C SER A 235 -8.53 -9.77 21.06
N LYS A 236 -7.73 -10.69 20.48
CA LYS A 236 -6.44 -10.37 19.87
C LYS A 236 -6.65 -9.47 18.65
N THR A 237 -7.50 -9.86 17.72
CA THR A 237 -7.85 -9.08 16.51
C THR A 237 -8.38 -7.69 16.87
N LYS A 238 -9.24 -7.60 17.90
CA LYS A 238 -9.75 -6.33 18.40
C LYS A 238 -8.64 -5.41 18.94
N ALA A 239 -7.70 -5.98 19.70
CA ALA A 239 -6.57 -5.24 20.24
C ALA A 239 -5.65 -4.75 19.13
N GLU A 240 -5.28 -5.61 18.16
CA GLU A 240 -4.46 -5.25 17.01
C GLU A 240 -5.12 -4.15 16.16
N ASN A 241 -6.41 -4.27 15.86
CA ASN A 241 -7.16 -3.26 15.11
C ASN A 241 -7.15 -1.91 15.85
N SER A 242 -7.43 -1.90 17.16
CA SER A 242 -7.42 -0.68 17.97
C SER A 242 -6.07 -0.01 18.00
N MET A 243 -4.99 -0.80 18.14
CA MET A 243 -3.62 -0.28 18.15
C MET A 243 -3.27 0.43 16.84
N ILE A 244 -3.66 -0.14 15.69
CA ILE A 244 -3.41 0.48 14.38
C ILE A 244 -4.29 1.72 14.18
N VAL A 245 -5.53 1.69 14.63
CA VAL A 245 -6.41 2.88 14.63
C VAL A 245 -5.77 4.02 15.44
N ASP A 246 -5.25 3.75 16.63
CA ASP A 246 -4.59 4.76 17.47
C ASP A 246 -3.30 5.29 16.82
N LEU A 247 -2.54 4.43 16.16
CA LEU A 247 -1.35 4.85 15.41
C LEU A 247 -1.72 5.81 14.26
N ILE A 248 -2.76 5.50 13.49
CA ILE A 248 -3.24 6.37 12.41
C ILE A 248 -3.82 7.66 12.97
N ARG A 249 -4.55 7.61 14.08
CA ARG A 249 -5.05 8.82 14.75
C ARG A 249 -3.91 9.73 15.18
N ASN A 250 -2.81 9.16 15.70
CA ASN A 250 -1.60 9.92 16.03
C ASN A 250 -0.97 10.56 14.78
N ASP A 251 -0.84 9.80 13.67
CA ASP A 251 -0.28 10.32 12.43
C ASP A 251 -1.15 11.45 11.84
N PHE A 252 -2.47 11.27 11.81
CA PHE A 252 -3.41 12.29 11.38
C PHE A 252 -3.38 13.52 12.29
N GLY A 253 -3.21 13.33 13.61
CA GLY A 253 -3.15 14.41 14.59
C GLY A 253 -2.03 15.43 14.32
N LYS A 254 -0.93 15.01 13.69
CA LYS A 254 0.19 15.89 13.31
C LYS A 254 -0.23 17.00 12.33
N ILE A 255 -1.15 16.67 11.43
CA ILE A 255 -1.57 17.51 10.29
C ILE A 255 -3.06 17.91 10.28
N ALA A 256 -3.85 17.37 11.18
CA ALA A 256 -5.29 17.67 11.29
C ALA A 256 -5.58 18.91 12.13
N LYS A 257 -6.69 19.58 11.87
CA LYS A 257 -7.26 20.58 12.78
C LYS A 257 -7.61 19.92 14.11
N LEU A 258 -7.34 20.62 15.21
CA LEU A 258 -7.58 20.09 16.56
C LEU A 258 -9.05 19.65 16.72
N GLY A 259 -9.25 18.46 17.31
CA GLY A 259 -10.58 17.89 17.57
C GLY A 259 -11.28 17.28 16.37
N THR A 260 -10.65 17.24 15.18
CA THR A 260 -11.29 16.72 13.95
C THR A 260 -10.93 15.28 13.61
N VAL A 261 -9.97 14.66 14.32
CA VAL A 261 -9.63 13.25 14.10
C VAL A 261 -10.71 12.37 14.74
N GLN A 262 -11.42 11.62 13.91
CA GLN A 262 -12.55 10.79 14.31
C GLN A 262 -12.41 9.37 13.76
N VAL A 263 -12.90 8.40 14.52
CA VAL A 263 -13.09 7.01 14.06
C VAL A 263 -14.56 6.89 13.68
N GLU A 264 -14.87 6.94 12.39
CA GLU A 264 -16.25 6.86 11.90
C GLU A 264 -16.82 5.44 12.03
N LYS A 265 -15.99 4.45 11.73
CA LYS A 265 -16.37 3.03 11.82
C LYS A 265 -15.25 2.28 12.51
N LEU A 266 -15.55 1.62 13.60
CA LEU A 266 -14.58 0.83 14.35
C LEU A 266 -14.91 -0.66 14.24
N ARG A 267 -13.94 -1.47 13.80
CA ARG A 267 -14.03 -2.93 13.75
C ARG A 267 -15.21 -3.45 12.91
N GLN A 268 -15.48 -2.81 11.78
CA GLN A 268 -16.47 -3.28 10.81
C GLN A 268 -15.91 -4.54 10.12
N ILE A 269 -16.74 -5.58 9.95
CA ILE A 269 -16.33 -6.75 9.17
C ILE A 269 -16.85 -6.60 7.76
N GLU A 270 -15.94 -6.61 6.81
CA GLU A 270 -16.22 -6.61 5.37
C GLU A 270 -16.16 -8.04 4.85
N LYS A 271 -17.12 -8.37 3.99
CA LYS A 271 -17.23 -9.68 3.35
C LYS A 271 -16.64 -9.61 1.96
N TYR A 272 -15.54 -10.32 1.76
CA TYR A 272 -14.93 -10.55 0.45
C TYR A 272 -15.32 -11.94 -0.08
N GLU A 273 -14.99 -12.22 -1.32
CA GLU A 273 -15.36 -13.50 -1.94
C GLU A 273 -14.74 -14.70 -1.21
N THR A 274 -13.47 -14.60 -0.84
CA THR A 274 -12.68 -15.69 -0.23
C THR A 274 -12.46 -15.55 1.27
N LEU A 275 -12.75 -14.37 1.86
CA LEU A 275 -12.43 -14.09 3.26
C LEU A 275 -13.34 -13.02 3.87
N PHE A 276 -13.32 -12.93 5.20
CA PHE A 276 -13.80 -11.80 5.98
C PHE A 276 -12.62 -10.99 6.48
N GLN A 277 -12.76 -9.65 6.47
CA GLN A 277 -11.72 -8.73 6.92
C GLN A 277 -12.29 -7.72 7.90
N MET A 278 -11.61 -7.57 9.05
CA MET A 278 -11.97 -6.50 9.99
C MET A 278 -11.29 -5.20 9.60
N THR A 279 -12.08 -4.14 9.38
CA THR A 279 -11.64 -2.81 8.97
C THR A 279 -12.06 -1.75 9.98
N SER A 280 -11.36 -0.63 9.97
CA SER A 280 -11.78 0.58 10.69
C SER A 280 -11.59 1.79 9.79
N THR A 281 -12.38 2.85 9.98
CA THR A 281 -12.28 4.07 9.19
C THR A 281 -11.90 5.23 10.09
N VAL A 282 -10.76 5.85 9.80
CA VAL A 282 -10.29 7.07 10.47
C VAL A 282 -10.38 8.23 9.50
N LYS A 283 -10.94 9.35 9.98
CA LYS A 283 -11.13 10.56 9.18
C LYS A 283 -10.69 11.78 9.94
N SER A 284 -10.22 12.79 9.22
CA SER A 284 -9.89 14.10 9.81
C SER A 284 -10.06 15.23 8.80
N THR A 285 -10.07 16.46 9.31
CA THR A 285 -9.96 17.67 8.51
C THR A 285 -8.54 18.22 8.64
N LEU A 286 -7.84 18.39 7.53
CA LEU A 286 -6.48 18.92 7.48
C LEU A 286 -6.43 20.38 7.98
N LYS A 287 -5.32 20.76 8.58
CA LYS A 287 -4.96 22.17 8.80
C LYS A 287 -4.91 22.91 7.46
N GLU A 288 -5.02 24.22 7.51
CA GLU A 288 -4.80 25.05 6.32
C GLU A 288 -3.33 24.93 5.87
N SER A 289 -3.14 24.94 4.56
CA SER A 289 -1.80 24.91 3.94
C SER A 289 -0.95 23.64 4.20
N VAL A 290 -1.58 22.48 4.45
CA VAL A 290 -0.84 21.20 4.48
C VAL A 290 -0.47 20.81 3.05
N ASP A 291 0.82 20.91 2.72
CA ASP A 291 1.41 20.47 1.47
C ASP A 291 1.67 18.94 1.43
N TYR A 292 2.07 18.42 0.28
CA TYR A 292 2.35 16.99 0.14
C TYR A 292 3.60 16.56 0.91
N TYR A 293 4.57 17.45 1.15
CA TYR A 293 5.73 17.13 1.98
C TYR A 293 5.31 16.87 3.44
N GLN A 294 4.50 17.74 4.01
CA GLN A 294 3.97 17.60 5.36
C GLN A 294 3.05 16.37 5.48
N LEU A 295 2.23 16.11 4.45
CA LEU A 295 1.35 14.95 4.39
C LEU A 295 2.15 13.65 4.43
N PHE A 296 3.14 13.49 3.57
CA PHE A 296 3.97 12.29 3.52
C PHE A 296 4.84 12.14 4.76
N LYS A 297 5.39 13.23 5.30
CA LYS A 297 6.12 13.23 6.57
C LYS A 297 5.29 12.71 7.74
N ALA A 298 4.00 13.00 7.77
CA ALA A 298 3.11 12.52 8.82
C ALA A 298 2.72 11.05 8.66
N LEU A 299 2.57 10.56 7.42
CA LEU A 299 1.93 9.28 7.13
C LEU A 299 2.91 8.14 6.79
N LEU A 300 4.05 8.45 6.13
CA LEU A 300 4.99 7.42 5.67
C LEU A 300 5.99 7.01 6.75
N PRO A 301 6.35 5.70 6.77
CA PRO A 301 5.62 4.60 6.16
C PRO A 301 4.30 4.32 6.90
N GLY A 302 3.39 3.60 6.26
CA GLY A 302 2.08 3.28 6.84
C GLY A 302 2.19 2.50 8.16
N GLY A 303 1.32 2.80 9.12
CA GLY A 303 1.34 2.13 10.43
C GLY A 303 0.98 0.66 10.36
N SER A 304 -0.02 0.29 9.55
CA SER A 304 -0.51 -1.09 9.41
C SER A 304 0.53 -2.07 8.84
N ILE A 305 1.50 -1.55 8.08
CA ILE A 305 2.57 -2.34 7.42
C ILE A 305 3.91 -2.26 8.16
N THR A 306 3.98 -1.55 9.29
CA THR A 306 5.15 -1.46 10.17
C THR A 306 4.90 -2.16 11.50
N GLY A 307 4.27 -1.48 12.43
CA GLY A 307 3.92 -1.91 13.77
C GLY A 307 3.94 -0.73 14.75
N ALA A 308 3.87 -1.01 16.04
CA ALA A 308 3.77 0.01 17.07
C ALA A 308 4.72 -0.29 18.26
N PRO A 309 5.48 0.68 18.74
CA PRO A 309 5.67 2.07 18.25
C PRO A 309 6.37 2.11 16.89
N LYS A 310 5.89 2.97 15.95
CA LYS A 310 6.31 2.97 14.54
C LYS A 310 7.85 3.05 14.39
N TYR A 311 8.49 4.07 14.98
CA TYR A 311 9.93 4.30 14.84
C TYR A 311 10.76 3.09 15.31
N ARG A 312 10.47 2.57 16.52
CA ARG A 312 11.22 1.40 17.04
C ARG A 312 10.99 0.15 16.19
N THR A 313 9.77 -0.06 15.73
CA THR A 313 9.45 -1.19 14.87
C THR A 313 10.14 -1.09 13.50
N MET A 314 10.26 0.12 12.93
CA MET A 314 11.06 0.33 11.70
C MET A 314 12.53 -0.06 11.90
N GLN A 315 13.13 0.26 13.07
CA GLN A 315 14.50 -0.17 13.39
C GLN A 315 14.63 -1.70 13.44
N ILE A 316 13.67 -2.37 14.09
CA ILE A 316 13.64 -3.83 14.17
C ILE A 316 13.49 -4.45 12.77
N ILE A 317 12.64 -3.88 11.93
CA ILE A 317 12.46 -4.30 10.53
C ILE A 317 13.79 -4.16 9.76
N GLN A 318 14.44 -3.00 9.85
CA GLN A 318 15.73 -2.76 9.18
C GLN A 318 16.84 -3.70 9.67
N GLU A 319 16.84 -4.08 10.95
CA GLU A 319 17.79 -5.03 11.51
C GLU A 319 17.55 -6.46 11.01
N LEU A 320 16.29 -6.86 10.88
CA LEU A 320 15.92 -8.25 10.65
C LEU A 320 15.67 -8.60 9.17
N GLU A 321 15.19 -7.66 8.38
CA GLU A 321 15.00 -7.88 6.94
C GLU A 321 16.31 -7.74 6.18
N SER A 322 16.60 -8.69 5.29
CA SER A 322 17.88 -8.75 4.57
C SER A 322 17.91 -7.89 3.31
N THR A 323 16.75 -7.33 2.91
CA THR A 323 16.59 -6.53 1.69
C THR A 323 15.67 -5.36 1.96
N PHE A 324 15.83 -4.27 1.20
CA PHE A 324 14.84 -3.19 1.18
C PHE A 324 13.49 -3.71 0.66
N ARG A 325 12.40 -3.10 1.11
CA ARG A 325 11.03 -3.48 0.71
C ARG A 325 10.65 -2.94 -0.66
N ASP A 326 11.27 -1.85 -1.08
CA ASP A 326 10.98 -1.13 -2.32
C ASP A 326 9.48 -0.70 -2.36
N VAL A 327 8.78 -0.96 -3.46
CA VAL A 327 7.35 -0.62 -3.57
C VAL A 327 6.45 -1.51 -2.69
N TYR A 328 6.92 -2.69 -2.30
CA TYR A 328 6.14 -3.55 -1.40
C TYR A 328 5.96 -2.87 -0.04
N THR A 329 4.74 -2.81 0.45
CA THR A 329 4.36 -2.02 1.63
C THR A 329 4.64 -0.51 1.54
N GLY A 330 4.98 -0.01 0.36
CA GLY A 330 4.95 1.40 0.02
C GLY A 330 3.54 1.88 -0.30
N ALA A 331 3.39 2.81 -1.23
CA ALA A 331 2.11 3.34 -1.65
C ALA A 331 2.05 3.50 -3.18
N ILE A 332 0.97 3.04 -3.79
CA ILE A 332 0.67 3.25 -5.22
C ILE A 332 -0.61 4.07 -5.32
N GLY A 333 -0.65 5.06 -6.21
CA GLY A 333 -1.84 5.87 -6.38
C GLY A 333 -1.65 7.05 -7.33
N PHE A 334 -2.56 8.00 -7.21
CA PHE A 334 -2.46 9.25 -7.96
C PHE A 334 -2.78 10.47 -7.10
N ILE A 335 -2.31 11.62 -7.56
CA ILE A 335 -2.52 12.93 -6.96
C ILE A 335 -3.09 13.85 -8.03
N SER A 336 -4.14 14.57 -7.71
CA SER A 336 -4.77 15.58 -8.56
C SER A 336 -5.38 16.70 -7.73
N LYS A 337 -5.83 17.74 -8.41
CA LYS A 337 -6.59 18.85 -7.81
C LYS A 337 -7.92 18.39 -7.25
#